data_e8b0b51eb410e2e83c3b04d38e3c58a4
#
_entry.id   e8b0b51eb410e2e83c3b04d38e3c58a4
#
_cell.length_a   1.000
_cell.length_b   1.000
_cell.length_c   1.000
_cell.angle_alpha   90.00
_cell.angle_beta   90.00
_cell.angle_gamma   90.00
#
_symmetry.space_group_name_H-M   'P 1'
#
loop_
_entity.id
_entity.type
_entity.pdbx_description
1 polymer ?
#
loop_
_entity_poly.entity_id
_entity_poly.type
_entity_poly.pdbx_seq_one_letter_code
_entity_poly.pdbx_strand_id
1 'polypeptide(L)'
;AGDAATGKSEAERLITQEGVNVIMGCHMSVVTEVVAQVCQQYGIPMITAISTLDRLTDEDHKDYDYFFRLCPLNSVYVEDMLKYLQDSKEQTGNEIKKVAIFTDKAAIGQELIRCVNLFAPDYGLDVVAEVDYSSNATDLSSQILALKQADPDAILCDSYIGDATLFVQTLKEQNYKPKMIVAKANGFTDPSFIPNLGASANGVASVVEFNPDLTNGVEINEDFKKVYNVNMNGHSAESYTVVWLFKTAIEKAGSTDGAAVRDALAELSIDGAFEGGRKIVLPYSKIEFAPEYEIGGAKHYRDNTYASVAIAQVQDQEWKTVWPFEFASSKIQEVTLG
;
A
#
# COMPACT_ATOMS: atom_id res chain seq x y z
N ALA A 1 17.86 12.03 -2.26
CA ALA A 1 18.26 11.68 -3.62
C ALA A 1 17.82 10.24 -3.89
N GLY A 2 17.13 9.99 -5.01
CA GLY A 2 16.64 8.65 -5.38
C GLY A 2 17.70 7.81 -6.10
N ASP A 3 18.97 8.02 -5.78
CA ASP A 3 20.11 7.35 -6.42
C ASP A 3 20.67 6.25 -5.52
N ALA A 4 20.79 5.03 -6.08
CA ALA A 4 21.25 3.85 -5.37
C ALA A 4 22.70 3.98 -4.87
N ALA A 5 23.60 4.57 -5.65
CA ALA A 5 25.00 4.74 -5.27
C ALA A 5 25.14 5.69 -4.07
N THR A 6 24.40 6.80 -4.08
CA THR A 6 24.31 7.73 -2.95
C THR A 6 23.72 7.05 -1.71
N GLY A 7 22.64 6.27 -1.87
CA GLY A 7 22.03 5.52 -0.77
C GLY A 7 23.00 4.55 -0.11
N LYS A 8 23.75 3.82 -0.91
CA LYS A 8 24.81 2.91 -0.44
C LYS A 8 25.87 3.65 0.39
N SER A 9 26.44 4.74 -0.17
CA SER A 9 27.52 5.49 0.50
C SER A 9 27.04 6.16 1.80
N GLU A 10 25.80 6.66 1.84
CA GLU A 10 25.24 7.23 3.06
C GLU A 10 24.95 6.17 4.14
N ALA A 11 24.49 4.98 3.77
CA ALA A 11 24.33 3.89 4.72
C ALA A 11 25.69 3.48 5.32
N GLU A 12 26.73 3.32 4.49
CA GLU A 12 28.10 3.05 4.95
C GLU A 12 28.61 4.15 5.88
N ARG A 13 28.38 5.43 5.55
CA ARG A 13 28.75 6.57 6.39
C ARG A 13 28.03 6.57 7.74
N LEU A 14 26.72 6.36 7.74
CA LEU A 14 25.93 6.28 8.97
C LEU A 14 26.43 5.18 9.91
N ILE A 15 26.76 4.02 9.36
CA ILE A 15 27.24 2.89 10.15
C ILE A 15 28.68 3.13 10.65
N THR A 16 29.60 3.52 9.75
CA THR A 16 31.03 3.53 10.09
C THR A 16 31.51 4.83 10.72
N GLN A 17 30.83 5.95 10.50
CA GLN A 17 31.24 7.27 11.02
C GLN A 17 30.31 7.76 12.12
N GLU A 18 28.99 7.59 12.00
CA GLU A 18 28.02 8.02 13.02
C GLU A 18 27.72 6.92 14.05
N GLY A 19 28.04 5.65 13.74
CA GLY A 19 27.88 4.54 14.68
C GLY A 19 26.41 4.18 14.96
N VAL A 20 25.53 4.27 13.96
CA VAL A 20 24.12 3.90 14.12
C VAL A 20 23.97 2.40 14.35
N ASN A 21 23.01 2.01 15.19
CA ASN A 21 22.75 0.60 15.54
C ASN A 21 21.60 -0.01 14.77
N VAL A 22 20.75 0.82 14.12
CA VAL A 22 19.62 0.40 13.29
C VAL A 22 19.42 1.39 12.14
N ILE A 23 18.85 0.93 11.03
CA ILE A 23 18.50 1.79 9.89
C ILE A 23 17.01 1.61 9.56
N MET A 24 16.30 2.73 9.42
CA MET A 24 14.96 2.78 8.85
C MET A 24 15.03 3.39 7.45
N GLY A 25 14.43 2.75 6.47
CA GLY A 25 14.37 3.25 5.09
C GLY A 25 14.31 2.09 4.09
N CYS A 26 14.37 2.35 2.81
CA CYS A 26 14.30 3.65 2.16
C CYS A 26 12.93 3.86 1.52
N HIS A 27 12.69 5.02 0.88
CA HIS A 27 11.45 5.24 0.15
C HIS A 27 11.45 4.50 -1.20
N MET A 28 12.53 4.63 -1.96
CA MET A 28 12.63 3.97 -3.28
C MET A 28 13.21 2.56 -3.15
N SER A 29 12.52 1.58 -3.72
CA SER A 29 12.91 0.16 -3.63
C SER A 29 14.30 -0.12 -4.18
N VAL A 30 14.74 0.56 -5.25
CA VAL A 30 16.10 0.43 -5.79
C VAL A 30 17.18 0.93 -4.84
N VAL A 31 16.86 1.89 -3.97
CA VAL A 31 17.76 2.37 -2.91
C VAL A 31 17.72 1.42 -1.73
N THR A 32 16.53 0.93 -1.36
CA THR A 32 16.35 -0.05 -0.28
C THR A 32 17.18 -1.29 -0.51
N GLU A 33 17.20 -1.82 -1.74
CA GLU A 33 17.94 -3.02 -2.11
C GLU A 33 19.45 -2.90 -1.81
N VAL A 34 20.08 -1.80 -2.22
CA VAL A 34 21.52 -1.60 -1.97
C VAL A 34 21.83 -1.26 -0.51
N VAL A 35 20.92 -0.58 0.19
CA VAL A 35 21.07 -0.28 1.63
C VAL A 35 20.91 -1.56 2.45
N ALA A 36 19.99 -2.45 2.10
CA ALA A 36 19.81 -3.74 2.74
C ALA A 36 21.09 -4.61 2.62
N GLN A 37 21.77 -4.59 1.45
CA GLN A 37 23.08 -5.25 1.28
C GLN A 37 24.14 -4.71 2.25
N VAL A 38 24.21 -3.38 2.40
CA VAL A 38 25.14 -2.75 3.36
C VAL A 38 24.79 -3.18 4.79
N CYS A 39 23.52 -3.12 5.17
CA CYS A 39 23.06 -3.53 6.48
C CYS A 39 23.39 -4.99 6.78
N GLN A 40 23.20 -5.89 5.82
CA GLN A 40 23.58 -7.30 5.93
C GLN A 40 25.09 -7.45 6.13
N GLN A 41 25.90 -6.72 5.34
CA GLN A 41 27.36 -6.79 5.43
C GLN A 41 27.91 -6.34 6.80
N TYR A 42 27.30 -5.32 7.39
CA TYR A 42 27.76 -4.75 8.68
C TYR A 42 27.00 -5.29 9.90
N GLY A 43 26.02 -6.17 9.72
CA GLY A 43 25.22 -6.73 10.80
C GLY A 43 24.33 -5.69 11.49
N ILE A 44 23.78 -4.73 10.75
CA ILE A 44 22.92 -3.66 11.24
C ILE A 44 21.47 -3.95 10.86
N PRO A 45 20.54 -4.12 11.83
CA PRO A 45 19.14 -4.34 11.52
C PRO A 45 18.52 -3.16 10.77
N MET A 46 17.80 -3.51 9.71
CA MET A 46 17.08 -2.55 8.88
C MET A 46 15.61 -2.94 8.77
N ILE A 47 14.72 -1.95 8.93
CA ILE A 47 13.30 -2.10 8.61
C ILE A 47 12.95 -1.14 7.49
N THR A 48 12.43 -1.66 6.37
CA THR A 48 11.76 -0.80 5.40
C THR A 48 10.32 -0.59 5.81
N ALA A 49 9.92 0.69 5.85
CA ALA A 49 8.56 1.09 6.16
C ALA A 49 7.68 1.18 4.89
N ILE A 50 8.30 1.45 3.71
CA ILE A 50 7.59 2.01 2.55
C ILE A 50 7.87 1.23 1.26
N SER A 51 9.00 0.53 1.16
CA SER A 51 9.41 -0.14 -0.08
C SER A 51 8.62 -1.42 -0.33
N THR A 52 7.69 -1.38 -1.26
CA THR A 52 6.68 -2.43 -1.53
C THR A 52 7.12 -3.49 -2.54
N LEU A 53 8.28 -3.32 -3.23
CA LEU A 53 8.70 -4.22 -4.30
C LEU A 53 8.91 -5.65 -3.78
N ASP A 54 8.14 -6.60 -4.31
CA ASP A 54 8.07 -8.00 -3.84
C ASP A 54 9.45 -8.66 -3.79
N ARG A 55 10.28 -8.49 -4.82
CA ARG A 55 11.60 -9.10 -4.90
C ARG A 55 12.61 -8.72 -3.80
N LEU A 56 12.34 -7.68 -3.00
CA LEU A 56 13.25 -7.30 -1.89
C LEU A 56 13.36 -8.35 -0.79
N THR A 57 12.42 -9.27 -0.73
CA THR A 57 12.35 -10.32 0.30
C THR A 57 12.10 -11.71 -0.31
N ASP A 58 12.29 -11.88 -1.61
CA ASP A 58 12.14 -13.15 -2.31
C ASP A 58 13.28 -14.17 -2.02
N GLU A 59 13.28 -15.29 -2.72
CA GLU A 59 14.26 -16.37 -2.56
C GLU A 59 15.72 -15.90 -2.78
N ASP A 60 15.96 -14.89 -3.63
CA ASP A 60 17.30 -14.33 -3.86
C ASP A 60 17.81 -13.55 -2.63
N HIS A 61 16.92 -13.12 -1.75
CA HIS A 61 17.20 -12.35 -0.54
C HIS A 61 16.97 -13.12 0.77
N LYS A 62 16.79 -14.44 0.70
CA LYS A 62 16.53 -15.28 1.88
C LYS A 62 17.57 -15.19 2.98
N ASP A 63 18.83 -14.93 2.61
CA ASP A 63 19.99 -14.83 3.51
C ASP A 63 20.19 -13.39 4.06
N TYR A 64 19.25 -12.47 3.80
CA TYR A 64 19.32 -11.09 4.31
C TYR A 64 18.75 -10.99 5.72
N ASP A 65 19.35 -11.69 6.70
CA ASP A 65 18.84 -11.82 8.06
C ASP A 65 18.63 -10.52 8.83
N TYR A 66 19.28 -9.45 8.40
CA TYR A 66 19.18 -8.12 9.01
C TYR A 66 18.17 -7.20 8.34
N PHE A 67 17.45 -7.67 7.31
CA PHE A 67 16.46 -6.89 6.59
C PHE A 67 15.04 -7.37 6.89
N PHE A 68 14.16 -6.44 7.31
CA PHE A 68 12.75 -6.68 7.62
C PHE A 68 11.87 -5.70 6.85
N ARG A 69 10.64 -6.10 6.52
CA ARG A 69 9.66 -5.23 5.88
C ARG A 69 8.41 -5.11 6.74
N LEU A 70 8.04 -3.86 7.07
CA LEU A 70 6.78 -3.55 7.75
C LEU A 70 5.61 -3.42 6.77
N CYS A 71 5.80 -2.64 5.68
CA CYS A 71 4.75 -2.37 4.69
C CYS A 71 4.33 -3.62 3.92
N PRO A 72 3.11 -3.65 3.36
CA PRO A 72 2.68 -4.73 2.49
C PRO A 72 3.56 -4.87 1.25
N LEU A 73 3.63 -6.09 0.70
CA LEU A 73 4.14 -6.33 -0.65
C LEU A 73 3.24 -5.65 -1.68
N ASN A 74 3.79 -5.33 -2.84
CA ASN A 74 3.00 -4.77 -3.93
C ASN A 74 1.87 -5.71 -4.38
N SER A 75 2.10 -7.02 -4.36
CA SER A 75 1.08 -8.05 -4.62
C SER A 75 -0.08 -8.01 -3.60
N VAL A 76 0.20 -7.73 -2.33
CA VAL A 76 -0.84 -7.61 -1.27
C VAL A 76 -1.80 -6.45 -1.56
N TYR A 77 -1.32 -5.34 -2.13
CA TYR A 77 -2.21 -4.24 -2.52
C TYR A 77 -3.31 -4.71 -3.47
N VAL A 78 -2.94 -5.54 -4.45
CA VAL A 78 -3.90 -6.06 -5.44
C VAL A 78 -4.78 -7.13 -4.81
N GLU A 79 -4.21 -8.02 -4.01
CA GLU A 79 -4.99 -9.06 -3.32
C GLU A 79 -6.05 -8.43 -2.41
N ASP A 80 -5.70 -7.40 -1.65
CA ASP A 80 -6.64 -6.66 -0.80
C ASP A 80 -7.73 -5.92 -1.61
N MET A 81 -7.40 -5.40 -2.81
CA MET A 81 -8.42 -4.86 -3.72
C MET A 81 -9.45 -5.93 -4.10
N LEU A 82 -9.00 -7.15 -4.44
CA LEU A 82 -9.90 -8.25 -4.81
C LEU A 82 -10.72 -8.74 -3.62
N LYS A 83 -10.11 -8.82 -2.46
CA LYS A 83 -10.77 -9.16 -1.21
C LYS A 83 -11.85 -8.14 -0.84
N TYR A 84 -11.52 -6.84 -0.95
CA TYR A 84 -12.52 -5.77 -0.78
C TYR A 84 -13.72 -5.93 -1.72
N LEU A 85 -13.50 -6.30 -2.99
CA LEU A 85 -14.61 -6.53 -3.94
C LEU A 85 -15.52 -7.66 -3.45
N GLN A 86 -14.97 -8.75 -2.92
CA GLN A 86 -15.76 -9.86 -2.36
C GLN A 86 -16.51 -9.43 -1.09
N ASP A 87 -15.79 -8.79 -0.16
CA ASP A 87 -16.36 -8.34 1.12
C ASP A 87 -17.43 -7.25 0.93
N SER A 88 -17.35 -6.47 -0.16
CA SER A 88 -18.28 -5.39 -0.48
C SER A 88 -19.74 -5.85 -0.57
N LYS A 89 -19.98 -7.12 -0.91
CA LYS A 89 -21.30 -7.76 -0.94
C LYS A 89 -22.03 -7.66 0.39
N GLU A 90 -21.30 -7.71 1.51
CA GLU A 90 -21.87 -7.62 2.85
C GLU A 90 -22.62 -6.28 3.06
N GLN A 91 -22.07 -5.19 2.54
CA GLN A 91 -22.65 -3.86 2.71
C GLN A 91 -23.56 -3.44 1.55
N THR A 92 -23.23 -3.83 0.31
CA THR A 92 -23.96 -3.38 -0.89
C THR A 92 -25.04 -4.35 -1.33
N GLY A 93 -24.97 -5.62 -0.91
CA GLY A 93 -25.82 -6.70 -1.43
C GLY A 93 -25.48 -7.12 -2.86
N ASN A 94 -24.53 -6.45 -3.52
CA ASN A 94 -24.11 -6.73 -4.90
C ASN A 94 -22.97 -7.73 -4.93
N GLU A 95 -23.11 -8.78 -5.72
CA GLU A 95 -22.02 -9.71 -5.99
C GLU A 95 -21.18 -9.19 -7.16
N ILE A 96 -19.88 -9.10 -6.97
CA ILE A 96 -18.90 -8.75 -8.00
C ILE A 96 -18.32 -10.05 -8.55
N LYS A 97 -18.41 -10.24 -9.86
CA LYS A 97 -17.88 -11.42 -10.57
C LYS A 97 -16.98 -11.05 -11.74
N LYS A 98 -17.35 -9.99 -12.47
CA LYS A 98 -16.62 -9.53 -13.65
C LYS A 98 -15.80 -8.29 -13.29
N VAL A 99 -14.50 -8.35 -13.51
CA VAL A 99 -13.62 -7.20 -13.34
C VAL A 99 -12.96 -6.82 -14.67
N ALA A 100 -12.74 -5.52 -14.86
CA ALA A 100 -11.88 -5.03 -15.93
C ALA A 100 -10.67 -4.32 -15.31
N ILE A 101 -9.54 -4.39 -16.00
CA ILE A 101 -8.32 -3.67 -15.65
C ILE A 101 -8.21 -2.45 -16.55
N PHE A 102 -7.95 -1.28 -15.98
CA PHE A 102 -7.68 -0.05 -16.70
C PHE A 102 -6.38 0.57 -16.16
N THR A 103 -5.36 0.66 -17.01
CA THR A 103 -4.04 1.11 -16.54
C THR A 103 -3.18 1.67 -17.68
N ASP A 104 -2.11 2.38 -17.32
CA ASP A 104 -1.12 2.74 -18.32
C ASP A 104 -0.20 1.54 -18.71
N LYS A 105 0.56 1.72 -19.80
CA LYS A 105 1.50 0.70 -20.31
C LYS A 105 2.82 0.67 -19.56
N ALA A 106 3.03 1.55 -18.58
CA ALA A 106 4.24 1.59 -17.77
C ALA A 106 4.34 0.40 -16.81
N ALA A 107 5.48 0.29 -16.12
CA ALA A 107 5.74 -0.84 -15.23
C ALA A 107 4.69 -1.01 -14.12
N ILE A 108 4.13 0.09 -13.61
CA ILE A 108 3.08 0.05 -12.59
C ILE A 108 1.82 -0.67 -13.11
N GLY A 109 1.42 -0.37 -14.34
CA GLY A 109 0.24 -0.99 -14.94
C GLY A 109 0.47 -2.46 -15.29
N GLN A 110 1.65 -2.81 -15.78
CA GLN A 110 2.00 -4.21 -16.05
C GLN A 110 1.97 -5.05 -14.77
N GLU A 111 2.39 -4.47 -13.66
CA GLU A 111 2.33 -5.13 -12.36
C GLU A 111 0.89 -5.30 -11.87
N LEU A 112 0.00 -4.31 -12.06
CA LEU A 112 -1.42 -4.46 -11.77
C LEU A 112 -2.03 -5.62 -12.58
N ILE A 113 -1.78 -5.65 -13.90
CA ILE A 113 -2.27 -6.72 -14.79
C ILE A 113 -1.78 -8.08 -14.30
N ARG A 114 -0.48 -8.20 -14.03
CA ARG A 114 0.12 -9.45 -13.54
C ARG A 114 -0.55 -9.94 -12.24
N CYS A 115 -0.66 -9.07 -11.25
CA CYS A 115 -1.21 -9.44 -9.94
C CYS A 115 -2.71 -9.74 -10.01
N VAL A 116 -3.50 -8.96 -10.75
CA VAL A 116 -4.93 -9.24 -10.90
C VAL A 116 -5.15 -10.60 -11.57
N ASN A 117 -4.43 -10.91 -12.65
CA ASN A 117 -4.54 -12.21 -13.32
C ASN A 117 -4.06 -13.38 -12.44
N LEU A 118 -3.10 -13.13 -11.55
CA LEU A 118 -2.60 -14.12 -10.61
C LEU A 118 -3.65 -14.47 -9.55
N PHE A 119 -4.27 -13.47 -8.93
CA PHE A 119 -5.12 -13.65 -7.76
C PHE A 119 -6.63 -13.76 -8.08
N ALA A 120 -7.11 -13.15 -9.17
CA ALA A 120 -8.55 -13.11 -9.47
C ALA A 120 -9.24 -14.50 -9.45
N PRO A 121 -8.61 -15.58 -9.94
CA PRO A 121 -9.21 -16.93 -9.85
C PRO A 121 -9.50 -17.40 -8.42
N ASP A 122 -8.62 -17.07 -7.46
CA ASP A 122 -8.76 -17.47 -6.05
C ASP A 122 -9.96 -16.77 -5.39
N TYR A 123 -10.33 -15.60 -5.92
CA TYR A 123 -11.50 -14.82 -5.48
C TYR A 123 -12.74 -15.04 -6.35
N GLY A 124 -12.70 -16.00 -7.29
CA GLY A 124 -13.84 -16.30 -8.18
C GLY A 124 -14.22 -15.14 -9.09
N LEU A 125 -13.24 -14.33 -9.50
CA LEU A 125 -13.40 -13.16 -10.35
C LEU A 125 -12.93 -13.47 -11.78
N ASP A 126 -13.75 -13.07 -12.77
CA ASP A 126 -13.44 -13.18 -14.19
C ASP A 126 -12.90 -11.84 -14.70
N VAL A 127 -11.68 -11.83 -15.24
CA VAL A 127 -11.11 -10.64 -15.92
C VAL A 127 -11.69 -10.58 -17.32
N VAL A 128 -12.68 -9.69 -17.52
CA VAL A 128 -13.43 -9.58 -18.79
C VAL A 128 -12.82 -8.60 -19.79
N ALA A 129 -11.92 -7.71 -19.33
CA ALA A 129 -11.17 -6.81 -20.18
C ALA A 129 -9.87 -6.35 -19.51
N GLU A 130 -8.83 -6.23 -20.33
CA GLU A 130 -7.59 -5.53 -19.99
C GLU A 130 -7.47 -4.36 -20.95
N VAL A 131 -7.59 -3.14 -20.45
CA VAL A 131 -7.61 -1.91 -21.23
C VAL A 131 -6.44 -1.05 -20.82
N ASP A 132 -5.42 -1.01 -21.65
CA ASP A 132 -4.23 -0.21 -21.44
C ASP A 132 -4.17 1.03 -22.36
N TYR A 133 -3.38 2.02 -21.95
CA TYR A 133 -3.16 3.25 -22.70
C TYR A 133 -1.72 3.75 -22.53
N SER A 134 -1.27 4.66 -23.39
CA SER A 134 0.04 5.30 -23.23
C SER A 134 -0.04 6.43 -22.22
N SER A 135 0.90 6.49 -21.28
CA SER A 135 0.98 7.55 -20.24
C SER A 135 0.88 8.95 -20.81
N ASN A 136 0.29 9.86 -20.06
CA ASN A 136 -0.06 11.22 -20.47
C ASN A 136 -1.03 11.25 -21.68
N ALA A 137 -2.03 10.38 -21.63
CA ALA A 137 -3.09 10.36 -22.66
C ALA A 137 -3.83 11.71 -22.72
N THR A 138 -4.22 12.11 -23.92
CA THR A 138 -5.04 13.30 -24.13
C THR A 138 -6.49 12.97 -24.46
N ASP A 139 -6.78 11.69 -24.74
CA ASP A 139 -8.10 11.16 -25.01
C ASP A 139 -8.16 9.68 -24.61
N LEU A 140 -9.16 9.30 -23.84
CA LEU A 140 -9.42 7.95 -23.36
C LEU A 140 -10.77 7.40 -23.86
N SER A 141 -11.40 8.08 -24.85
CA SER A 141 -12.75 7.74 -25.32
C SER A 141 -12.87 6.31 -25.83
N SER A 142 -11.84 5.80 -26.54
CA SER A 142 -11.82 4.43 -27.05
C SER A 142 -11.67 3.39 -25.94
N GLN A 143 -10.87 3.70 -24.92
CA GLN A 143 -10.68 2.83 -23.77
C GLN A 143 -11.96 2.72 -22.93
N ILE A 144 -12.64 3.85 -22.69
CA ILE A 144 -13.90 3.85 -21.95
C ILE A 144 -14.99 3.09 -22.73
N LEU A 145 -15.01 3.23 -24.06
CA LEU A 145 -15.94 2.45 -24.90
C LEU A 145 -15.68 0.94 -24.78
N ALA A 146 -14.41 0.52 -24.76
CA ALA A 146 -14.04 -0.89 -24.57
C ALA A 146 -14.49 -1.42 -23.18
N LEU A 147 -14.28 -0.65 -22.11
CA LEU A 147 -14.77 -0.99 -20.77
C LEU A 147 -16.30 -1.12 -20.75
N LYS A 148 -17.00 -0.18 -21.37
CA LYS A 148 -18.47 -0.19 -21.46
C LYS A 148 -19.00 -1.41 -22.23
N GLN A 149 -18.31 -1.85 -23.29
CA GLN A 149 -18.67 -3.04 -24.05
C GLN A 149 -18.41 -4.34 -23.28
N ALA A 150 -17.36 -4.39 -22.45
CA ALA A 150 -17.04 -5.54 -21.61
C ALA A 150 -18.02 -5.70 -20.43
N ASP A 151 -18.73 -4.63 -20.04
CA ASP A 151 -19.73 -4.59 -18.98
C ASP A 151 -19.23 -5.25 -17.67
N PRO A 152 -18.12 -4.79 -17.07
CA PRO A 152 -17.62 -5.31 -15.83
C PRO A 152 -18.46 -4.84 -14.64
N ASP A 153 -18.43 -5.62 -13.54
CA ASP A 153 -19.02 -5.20 -12.27
C ASP A 153 -18.11 -4.19 -11.54
N ALA A 154 -16.79 -4.33 -11.69
CA ALA A 154 -15.82 -3.39 -11.13
C ALA A 154 -14.68 -3.11 -12.10
N ILE A 155 -14.11 -1.90 -12.04
CA ILE A 155 -12.91 -1.50 -12.76
C ILE A 155 -11.76 -1.34 -11.75
N LEU A 156 -10.68 -2.09 -11.95
CA LEU A 156 -9.44 -2.00 -11.19
C LEU A 156 -8.47 -1.09 -11.94
N CYS A 157 -7.96 -0.05 -11.28
CA CYS A 157 -7.19 1.00 -11.93
C CYS A 157 -5.82 1.21 -11.29
N ASP A 158 -4.84 1.56 -12.14
CA ASP A 158 -3.58 2.17 -11.70
C ASP A 158 -3.14 3.20 -12.76
N SER A 159 -3.02 4.47 -12.35
CA SER A 159 -2.75 5.58 -13.27
C SER A 159 -2.05 6.73 -12.55
N TYR A 160 -1.28 7.53 -13.27
CA TYR A 160 -0.78 8.81 -12.76
C TYR A 160 -1.89 9.86 -12.75
N ILE A 161 -1.69 10.95 -11.98
CA ILE A 161 -2.76 11.94 -11.68
C ILE A 161 -3.44 12.54 -12.91
N GLY A 162 -2.69 12.86 -13.97
CA GLY A 162 -3.26 13.39 -15.21
C GLY A 162 -4.25 12.42 -15.86
N ASP A 163 -3.81 11.17 -16.01
CA ASP A 163 -4.59 10.10 -16.64
C ASP A 163 -5.74 9.64 -15.73
N ALA A 164 -5.55 9.58 -14.41
CA ALA A 164 -6.62 9.28 -13.44
C ALA A 164 -7.74 10.32 -13.48
N THR A 165 -7.37 11.60 -13.58
CA THR A 165 -8.33 12.71 -13.73
C THR A 165 -9.09 12.60 -15.07
N LEU A 166 -8.36 12.39 -16.17
CA LEU A 166 -8.95 12.22 -17.50
C LEU A 166 -9.87 11.01 -17.58
N PHE A 167 -9.52 9.90 -16.94
CA PHE A 167 -10.35 8.70 -16.85
C PHE A 167 -11.74 9.01 -16.27
N VAL A 168 -11.80 9.64 -15.11
CA VAL A 168 -13.07 9.97 -14.46
C VAL A 168 -13.87 10.99 -15.29
N GLN A 169 -13.21 11.99 -15.88
CA GLN A 169 -13.84 12.97 -16.76
C GLN A 169 -14.45 12.28 -17.99
N THR A 170 -13.72 11.37 -18.63
CA THR A 170 -14.19 10.65 -19.82
C THR A 170 -15.34 9.70 -19.49
N LEU A 171 -15.34 9.05 -18.32
CA LEU A 171 -16.48 8.26 -17.85
C LEU A 171 -17.75 9.12 -17.77
N LYS A 172 -17.63 10.32 -17.18
CA LYS A 172 -18.74 11.27 -17.09
C LYS A 172 -19.21 11.76 -18.46
N GLU A 173 -18.31 12.16 -19.35
CA GLU A 173 -18.61 12.64 -20.70
C GLU A 173 -19.33 11.57 -21.52
N GLN A 174 -18.93 10.29 -21.38
CA GLN A 174 -19.59 9.17 -22.07
C GLN A 174 -20.83 8.64 -21.34
N ASN A 175 -21.20 9.29 -20.23
CA ASN A 175 -22.33 8.87 -19.40
C ASN A 175 -22.26 7.36 -19.05
N TYR A 176 -21.05 6.89 -18.70
CA TYR A 176 -20.80 5.53 -18.27
C TYR A 176 -20.46 5.51 -16.76
N LYS A 177 -21.35 4.89 -16.00
CA LYS A 177 -21.25 4.77 -14.54
C LYS A 177 -20.98 3.30 -14.18
N PRO A 178 -19.71 2.92 -13.90
CA PRO A 178 -19.40 1.59 -13.36
C PRO A 178 -20.02 1.39 -11.98
N LYS A 179 -20.30 0.15 -11.61
CA LYS A 179 -20.79 -0.14 -10.24
C LYS A 179 -19.73 0.18 -9.19
N MET A 180 -18.47 -0.18 -9.46
CA MET A 180 -17.33 0.09 -8.59
C MET A 180 -16.09 0.50 -9.41
N ILE A 181 -15.31 1.41 -8.86
CA ILE A 181 -13.98 1.79 -9.32
C ILE A 181 -13.05 1.64 -8.12
N VAL A 182 -12.03 0.81 -8.24
CA VAL A 182 -11.04 0.59 -7.19
C VAL A 182 -9.66 0.82 -7.75
N ALA A 183 -8.96 1.82 -7.24
CA ALA A 183 -7.64 2.21 -7.70
C ALA A 183 -6.54 1.66 -6.79
N LYS A 184 -5.36 1.42 -7.37
CA LYS A 184 -4.16 1.04 -6.66
C LYS A 184 -3.30 2.29 -6.35
N ALA A 185 -3.81 3.16 -5.45
CA ALA A 185 -3.14 4.40 -5.03
C ALA A 185 -2.69 5.31 -6.21
N ASN A 186 -1.42 5.73 -6.24
CA ASN A 186 -0.82 6.59 -7.26
C ASN A 186 -1.61 7.89 -7.51
N GLY A 187 -1.95 8.18 -8.77
CA GLY A 187 -2.65 9.40 -9.14
C GLY A 187 -4.04 9.57 -8.54
N PHE A 188 -4.70 8.47 -8.18
CA PHE A 188 -6.03 8.53 -7.55
C PHE A 188 -5.96 9.07 -6.11
N THR A 189 -4.85 8.85 -5.41
CA THR A 189 -4.64 9.38 -4.04
C THR A 189 -3.82 10.68 -4.01
N ASP A 190 -3.47 11.23 -5.19
CA ASP A 190 -2.82 12.54 -5.28
C ASP A 190 -3.71 13.63 -4.64
N PRO A 191 -3.16 14.55 -3.84
CA PRO A 191 -3.92 15.63 -3.22
C PRO A 191 -4.73 16.49 -4.19
N SER A 192 -4.37 16.54 -5.47
CA SER A 192 -5.11 17.29 -6.51
C SER A 192 -6.26 16.50 -7.15
N PHE A 193 -6.37 15.19 -6.92
CA PHE A 193 -7.40 14.36 -7.55
C PHE A 193 -8.83 14.85 -7.25
N ILE A 194 -9.16 14.98 -5.98
CA ILE A 194 -10.47 15.49 -5.57
C ILE A 194 -10.68 16.97 -5.99
N PRO A 195 -9.74 17.89 -5.76
CA PRO A 195 -9.88 19.26 -6.25
C PRO A 195 -10.10 19.39 -7.77
N ASN A 196 -9.46 18.55 -8.58
CA ASN A 196 -9.61 18.55 -10.03
C ASN A 196 -10.99 18.06 -10.51
N LEU A 197 -11.62 17.15 -9.77
CA LEU A 197 -12.86 16.46 -10.16
C LEU A 197 -14.10 16.92 -9.40
N GLY A 198 -13.92 17.48 -8.20
CA GLY A 198 -15.04 17.86 -7.33
C GLY A 198 -15.95 16.66 -7.07
N ALA A 199 -17.26 16.84 -7.19
CA ALA A 199 -18.25 15.81 -6.97
C ALA A 199 -18.12 14.60 -7.94
N SER A 200 -17.45 14.75 -9.07
CA SER A 200 -17.25 13.64 -10.01
C SER A 200 -16.29 12.57 -9.49
N ALA A 201 -15.51 12.86 -8.43
CA ALA A 201 -14.70 11.88 -7.75
C ALA A 201 -15.51 10.96 -6.82
N ASN A 202 -16.75 11.33 -6.44
CA ASN A 202 -17.53 10.59 -5.45
C ASN A 202 -17.82 9.16 -5.90
N GLY A 203 -17.55 8.21 -5.00
CA GLY A 203 -17.68 6.79 -5.23
C GLY A 203 -16.40 6.11 -5.74
N VAL A 204 -15.40 6.86 -6.20
CA VAL A 204 -14.09 6.28 -6.54
C VAL A 204 -13.42 5.82 -5.25
N ALA A 205 -13.04 4.55 -5.21
CA ALA A 205 -12.28 3.95 -4.11
C ALA A 205 -10.81 3.78 -4.50
N SER A 206 -9.92 3.82 -3.52
CA SER A 206 -8.50 3.55 -3.71
C SER A 206 -7.91 2.87 -2.49
N VAL A 207 -6.89 2.05 -2.70
CA VAL A 207 -6.05 1.58 -1.59
C VAL A 207 -5.29 2.76 -0.99
N VAL A 208 -5.11 2.70 0.32
CA VAL A 208 -4.29 3.62 1.11
C VAL A 208 -3.61 2.86 2.24
N GLU A 209 -2.37 3.18 2.56
CA GLU A 209 -1.66 2.60 3.70
C GLU A 209 -2.20 3.16 5.03
N PHE A 210 -2.72 4.37 4.99
CA PHE A 210 -3.32 5.07 6.13
C PHE A 210 -4.30 6.14 5.64
N ASN A 211 -5.39 6.30 6.37
CA ASN A 211 -6.28 7.45 6.22
C ASN A 211 -6.54 8.06 7.60
N PRO A 212 -6.62 9.39 7.75
CA PRO A 212 -6.79 10.07 9.04
C PRO A 212 -8.02 9.63 9.85
N ASP A 213 -9.01 9.03 9.22
CA ASP A 213 -10.24 8.55 9.85
C ASP A 213 -10.24 7.05 10.20
N LEU A 214 -9.12 6.33 10.00
CA LEU A 214 -8.93 4.98 10.54
C LEU A 214 -9.17 5.00 12.05
N THR A 215 -10.10 4.18 12.54
CA THR A 215 -10.58 4.26 13.93
C THR A 215 -9.49 4.00 14.98
N ASN A 216 -8.45 3.25 14.62
CA ASN A 216 -7.27 3.02 15.46
C ASN A 216 -6.20 4.11 15.33
N GLY A 217 -6.25 4.96 14.30
CA GLY A 217 -5.26 5.99 13.97
C GLY A 217 -5.63 7.41 14.36
N VAL A 218 -6.92 7.69 14.63
CA VAL A 218 -7.45 9.07 14.82
C VAL A 218 -6.70 9.84 15.91
N GLU A 219 -6.49 9.25 17.08
CA GLU A 219 -5.83 9.92 18.21
C GLU A 219 -4.41 10.36 17.87
N ILE A 220 -3.63 9.48 17.26
CA ILE A 220 -2.25 9.76 16.88
C ILE A 220 -2.19 10.77 15.73
N ASN A 221 -3.12 10.69 14.78
CA ASN A 221 -3.22 11.70 13.73
C ASN A 221 -3.52 13.10 14.28
N GLU A 222 -4.41 13.22 15.25
CA GLU A 222 -4.69 14.50 15.91
C GLU A 222 -3.46 15.07 16.65
N ASP A 223 -2.68 14.21 17.31
CA ASP A 223 -1.43 14.64 17.96
C ASP A 223 -0.38 15.06 16.93
N PHE A 224 -0.24 14.31 15.84
CA PHE A 224 0.64 14.67 14.72
C PHE A 224 0.24 16.01 14.11
N LYS A 225 -1.06 16.23 13.87
CA LYS A 225 -1.59 17.47 13.32
C LYS A 225 -1.34 18.69 14.22
N LYS A 226 -1.41 18.53 15.54
CA LYS A 226 -1.06 19.61 16.49
C LYS A 226 0.40 20.07 16.34
N VAL A 227 1.30 19.13 16.01
CA VAL A 227 2.74 19.43 15.88
C VAL A 227 3.08 19.97 14.49
N TYR A 228 2.55 19.34 13.44
CA TYR A 228 2.97 19.57 12.05
C TYR A 228 1.95 20.36 11.21
N ASN A 229 0.75 20.62 11.74
CA ASN A 229 -0.36 21.31 11.08
C ASN A 229 -0.82 20.64 9.75
N VAL A 230 -0.58 19.34 9.61
CA VAL A 230 -1.04 18.47 8.52
C VAL A 230 -1.46 17.11 9.08
N ASN A 231 -2.33 16.40 8.38
CA ASN A 231 -2.64 15.02 8.73
C ASN A 231 -1.46 14.08 8.42
N MET A 232 -1.38 12.96 9.12
CA MET A 232 -0.52 11.86 8.73
C MET A 232 -0.97 11.31 7.36
N ASN A 233 -0.03 10.73 6.65
CA ASN A 233 -0.25 9.89 5.47
C ASN A 233 0.32 8.49 5.72
N GLY A 234 0.19 7.58 4.76
CA GLY A 234 0.71 6.21 4.85
C GLY A 234 2.16 6.17 5.31
N HIS A 235 3.03 6.89 4.61
CA HIS A 235 4.47 6.89 4.92
C HIS A 235 4.83 7.41 6.32
N SER A 236 4.10 8.40 6.83
CA SER A 236 4.33 8.88 8.19
C SER A 236 3.81 7.91 9.25
N ALA A 237 2.69 7.22 9.00
CA ALA A 237 2.13 6.21 9.89
C ALA A 237 3.01 4.96 9.95
N GLU A 238 3.52 4.51 8.81
CA GLU A 238 4.47 3.39 8.72
C GLU A 238 5.79 3.71 9.40
N SER A 239 6.36 4.91 9.13
CA SER A 239 7.61 5.35 9.77
C SER A 239 7.45 5.49 11.29
N TYR A 240 6.34 6.03 11.77
CA TYR A 240 6.00 6.07 13.19
C TYR A 240 6.00 4.66 13.79
N THR A 241 5.39 3.71 13.12
CA THR A 241 5.31 2.32 13.58
C THR A 241 6.68 1.66 13.65
N VAL A 242 7.57 1.90 12.67
CA VAL A 242 8.95 1.35 12.67
C VAL A 242 9.75 1.85 13.87
N VAL A 243 9.59 3.11 14.27
CA VAL A 243 10.28 3.63 15.49
C VAL A 243 9.85 2.83 16.74
N TRP A 244 8.56 2.50 16.86
CA TRP A 244 8.08 1.67 17.97
C TRP A 244 8.57 0.23 17.89
N LEU A 245 8.70 -0.34 16.69
CA LEU A 245 9.28 -1.68 16.48
C LEU A 245 10.73 -1.72 16.95
N PHE A 246 11.57 -0.77 16.53
CA PHE A 246 12.96 -0.71 16.98
C PHE A 246 13.08 -0.49 18.49
N LYS A 247 12.26 0.43 19.04
CA LYS A 247 12.22 0.63 20.50
C LYS A 247 11.92 -0.69 21.22
N THR A 248 10.86 -1.38 20.81
CA THR A 248 10.44 -2.65 21.44
C THR A 248 11.51 -3.74 21.29
N ALA A 249 12.14 -3.84 20.11
CA ALA A 249 13.17 -4.84 19.87
C ALA A 249 14.44 -4.58 20.70
N ILE A 250 14.89 -3.32 20.80
CA ILE A 250 16.06 -2.93 21.61
C ILE A 250 15.80 -3.18 23.10
N GLU A 251 14.60 -2.84 23.60
CA GLU A 251 14.20 -3.09 24.98
C GLU A 251 14.12 -4.59 25.29
N LYS A 252 13.53 -5.39 24.37
CA LYS A 252 13.47 -6.85 24.47
C LYS A 252 14.87 -7.48 24.45
N ALA A 253 15.76 -7.01 23.58
CA ALA A 253 17.14 -7.46 23.50
C ALA A 253 17.98 -7.05 24.72
N GLY A 254 17.61 -5.97 25.43
CA GLY A 254 18.42 -5.35 26.47
C GLY A 254 19.79 -4.88 25.97
N SER A 255 19.93 -4.65 24.67
CA SER A 255 21.18 -4.36 23.98
C SER A 255 20.92 -3.59 22.68
N THR A 256 21.92 -2.83 22.23
CA THR A 256 21.97 -2.23 20.90
C THR A 256 22.86 -3.00 19.92
N ASP A 257 23.36 -4.18 20.31
CA ASP A 257 24.09 -5.09 19.42
C ASP A 257 23.21 -5.53 18.25
N GLY A 258 23.74 -5.44 17.03
CA GLY A 258 22.95 -5.68 15.83
C GLY A 258 22.35 -7.09 15.76
N ALA A 259 23.09 -8.12 16.17
CA ALA A 259 22.60 -9.50 16.16
C ALA A 259 21.50 -9.69 17.21
N ALA A 260 21.67 -9.13 18.42
CA ALA A 260 20.66 -9.20 19.47
C ALA A 260 19.35 -8.48 19.09
N VAL A 261 19.47 -7.31 18.45
CA VAL A 261 18.29 -6.56 17.96
C VAL A 261 17.60 -7.28 16.80
N ARG A 262 18.38 -7.87 15.86
CA ARG A 262 17.83 -8.70 14.78
C ARG A 262 17.03 -9.89 15.31
N ASP A 263 17.58 -10.63 16.28
CA ASP A 263 16.92 -11.80 16.87
C ASP A 263 15.64 -11.36 17.61
N ALA A 264 15.70 -10.24 18.34
CA ALA A 264 14.53 -9.67 18.99
C ALA A 264 13.45 -9.25 18.00
N LEU A 265 13.80 -8.67 16.82
CA LEU A 265 12.86 -8.33 15.74
C LEU A 265 12.21 -9.58 15.16
N ALA A 266 13.00 -10.62 14.87
CA ALA A 266 12.49 -11.88 14.29
C ALA A 266 11.50 -12.61 15.22
N GLU A 267 11.58 -12.35 16.53
CA GLU A 267 10.69 -12.93 17.55
C GLU A 267 9.57 -11.95 18.00
N LEU A 268 9.43 -10.79 17.34
CA LEU A 268 8.36 -9.87 17.72
C LEU A 268 6.99 -10.40 17.25
N SER A 269 6.03 -10.33 18.17
CA SER A 269 4.60 -10.49 17.88
C SER A 269 3.88 -9.40 18.65
N ILE A 270 3.45 -8.36 17.95
CA ILE A 270 2.70 -7.24 18.52
C ILE A 270 1.23 -7.43 18.16
N ASP A 271 0.36 -7.50 19.14
CA ASP A 271 -1.08 -7.69 18.97
C ASP A 271 -1.82 -6.47 19.53
N GLY A 272 -2.47 -5.73 18.63
CA GLY A 272 -3.26 -4.52 18.89
C GLY A 272 -2.45 -3.30 19.33
N ALA A 273 -1.46 -3.45 20.21
CA ALA A 273 -0.69 -2.34 20.74
C ALA A 273 0.73 -2.73 21.17
N PHE A 274 1.64 -1.77 21.12
CA PHE A 274 2.96 -1.84 21.72
C PHE A 274 2.87 -1.73 23.26
N GLU A 275 3.95 -2.08 23.94
CA GLU A 275 4.06 -1.90 25.39
C GLU A 275 3.80 -0.42 25.77
N GLY A 276 3.07 -0.21 26.87
CA GLY A 276 2.59 1.12 27.26
C GLY A 276 1.29 1.55 26.59
N GLY A 277 0.62 0.66 25.84
CA GLY A 277 -0.73 0.87 25.29
C GLY A 277 -0.77 1.68 23.99
N ARG A 278 0.37 1.89 23.33
CA ARG A 278 0.42 2.55 22.01
C ARG A 278 -0.13 1.62 20.94
N LYS A 279 -1.27 1.99 20.34
CA LYS A 279 -1.93 1.20 19.29
C LYS A 279 -1.10 1.16 18.01
N ILE A 280 -1.21 0.06 17.27
CA ILE A 280 -0.85 0.01 15.86
C ILE A 280 -1.81 0.95 15.13
N VAL A 281 -1.27 1.93 14.39
CA VAL A 281 -2.07 2.97 13.71
C VAL A 281 -2.37 2.61 12.24
N LEU A 282 -1.84 1.49 11.77
CA LEU A 282 -1.98 0.98 10.40
C LEU A 282 -3.26 0.14 10.27
N PRO A 283 -3.73 -0.16 9.04
CA PRO A 283 -5.01 -0.86 8.81
C PRO A 283 -4.93 -2.38 9.09
N TYR A 284 -4.17 -2.75 10.10
CA TYR A 284 -4.07 -4.12 10.63
C TYR A 284 -3.76 -4.07 12.13
N SER A 285 -4.16 -5.13 12.83
CA SER A 285 -4.06 -5.19 14.29
C SER A 285 -2.84 -5.97 14.79
N LYS A 286 -2.09 -6.65 13.91
CA LYS A 286 -0.95 -7.46 14.31
C LYS A 286 0.29 -7.17 13.46
N ILE A 287 1.47 -7.25 14.09
CA ILE A 287 2.77 -7.19 13.41
C ILE A 287 3.59 -8.40 13.85
N GLU A 288 4.02 -9.20 12.88
CA GLU A 288 4.85 -10.37 13.09
C GLU A 288 5.68 -10.63 11.84
N PHE A 289 6.98 -10.70 12.00
CA PHE A 289 7.90 -10.98 10.90
C PHE A 289 8.07 -12.49 10.73
N ALA A 290 7.48 -13.07 9.69
CA ALA A 290 7.64 -14.50 9.42
C ALA A 290 9.05 -14.82 8.90
N PRO A 291 9.67 -15.91 9.38
CA PRO A 291 10.96 -16.35 8.81
C PRO A 291 10.83 -16.72 7.33
N GLU A 292 9.71 -17.30 6.93
CA GLU A 292 9.34 -17.64 5.55
C GLU A 292 7.80 -17.72 5.46
N TYR A 293 7.25 -17.22 4.35
CA TYR A 293 5.85 -17.46 3.99
C TYR A 293 5.70 -17.43 2.46
N GLU A 294 4.54 -17.81 1.94
CA GLU A 294 4.26 -17.84 0.51
C GLU A 294 3.07 -16.94 0.19
N ILE A 295 3.21 -16.15 -0.88
CA ILE A 295 2.13 -15.37 -1.47
C ILE A 295 2.30 -15.37 -3.00
N GLY A 296 1.20 -15.55 -3.74
CA GLY A 296 1.23 -15.55 -5.20
C GLY A 296 2.16 -16.61 -5.82
N GLY A 297 2.38 -17.75 -5.12
CA GLY A 297 3.29 -18.80 -5.55
C GLY A 297 4.78 -18.47 -5.41
N ALA A 298 5.14 -17.38 -4.73
CA ALA A 298 6.50 -17.00 -4.41
C ALA A 298 6.76 -17.02 -2.91
N LYS A 299 7.96 -17.45 -2.51
CA LYS A 299 8.41 -17.40 -1.12
C LYS A 299 8.99 -16.05 -0.79
N HIS A 300 8.68 -15.57 0.40
CA HIS A 300 9.15 -14.31 0.95
C HIS A 300 9.65 -14.50 2.39
N TYR A 301 10.54 -13.60 2.82
CA TYR A 301 11.28 -13.76 4.08
C TYR A 301 11.24 -12.48 4.90
N ARG A 302 10.96 -12.58 6.20
CA ARG A 302 11.03 -11.50 7.18
C ARG A 302 10.12 -10.29 6.89
N ASP A 303 9.03 -10.53 6.18
CA ASP A 303 7.97 -9.54 6.00
C ASP A 303 6.96 -9.63 7.15
N ASN A 304 6.30 -8.52 7.45
CA ASN A 304 5.11 -8.54 8.29
C ASN A 304 3.95 -9.22 7.53
N THR A 305 3.61 -10.45 7.94
CA THR A 305 2.56 -11.25 7.28
C THR A 305 1.14 -10.77 7.53
N TYR A 306 0.97 -9.82 8.44
CA TYR A 306 -0.31 -9.16 8.72
C TYR A 306 -0.43 -7.81 8.02
N ALA A 307 0.61 -7.40 7.27
CA ALA A 307 0.57 -6.16 6.53
C ALA A 307 -0.55 -6.17 5.50
N SER A 308 -1.37 -5.14 5.51
CA SER A 308 -2.56 -4.97 4.68
C SER A 308 -2.74 -3.48 4.38
N VAL A 309 -3.52 -3.16 3.36
CA VAL A 309 -3.92 -1.80 3.04
C VAL A 309 -5.35 -1.53 3.51
N ALA A 310 -5.72 -0.27 3.63
CA ALA A 310 -7.12 0.12 3.72
C ALA A 310 -7.65 0.49 2.33
N ILE A 311 -8.97 0.43 2.17
CA ILE A 311 -9.67 1.06 1.06
C ILE A 311 -10.38 2.30 1.59
N ALA A 312 -10.00 3.44 1.04
CA ALA A 312 -10.74 4.68 1.22
C ALA A 312 -11.57 4.96 -0.04
N GLN A 313 -12.73 5.57 0.14
CA GLN A 313 -13.64 5.96 -0.94
C GLN A 313 -13.92 7.45 -0.85
N VAL A 314 -13.95 8.14 -1.98
CA VAL A 314 -14.36 9.55 -2.00
C VAL A 314 -15.86 9.65 -1.75
N GLN A 315 -16.23 10.30 -0.66
CA GLN A 315 -17.60 10.57 -0.24
C GLN A 315 -17.71 12.04 0.15
N ASP A 316 -18.64 12.76 -0.45
CA ASP A 316 -18.78 14.20 -0.25
C ASP A 316 -17.48 15.00 -0.45
N GLN A 317 -16.69 14.58 -1.44
CA GLN A 317 -15.37 15.16 -1.79
C GLN A 317 -14.32 15.00 -0.68
N GLU A 318 -14.43 14.00 0.17
CA GLU A 318 -13.44 13.63 1.18
C GLU A 318 -13.14 12.13 1.11
N TRP A 319 -11.93 11.73 1.42
CA TRP A 319 -11.59 10.33 1.60
C TRP A 319 -12.16 9.80 2.91
N LYS A 320 -12.96 8.72 2.84
CA LYS A 320 -13.51 7.99 3.99
C LYS A 320 -13.07 6.54 3.92
N THR A 321 -12.54 6.01 5.01
CA THR A 321 -12.17 4.59 5.10
C THR A 321 -13.43 3.74 5.10
N VAL A 322 -13.51 2.79 4.16
CA VAL A 322 -14.66 1.89 3.98
C VAL A 322 -14.29 0.41 4.20
N TRP A 323 -13.00 0.08 4.21
CA TRP A 323 -12.51 -1.28 4.47
C TRP A 323 -11.04 -1.22 4.98
N PRO A 324 -10.56 -2.16 5.82
CA PRO A 324 -11.30 -3.27 6.46
C PRO A 324 -12.43 -2.76 7.35
N PHE A 325 -13.54 -3.51 7.40
CA PHE A 325 -14.76 -3.02 8.09
C PHE A 325 -14.55 -2.73 9.57
N GLU A 326 -13.61 -3.42 10.23
CA GLU A 326 -13.26 -3.17 11.64
C GLU A 326 -12.60 -1.81 11.89
N PHE A 327 -11.95 -1.22 10.86
CA PHE A 327 -11.30 0.10 10.93
C PHE A 327 -12.05 1.17 10.14
N ALA A 328 -13.13 0.80 9.46
CA ALA A 328 -13.89 1.71 8.62
C ALA A 328 -14.60 2.80 9.43
N SER A 329 -14.58 4.01 8.92
CA SER A 329 -15.32 5.16 9.44
C SER A 329 -16.65 5.37 8.72
N SER A 330 -16.81 4.76 7.54
CA SER A 330 -17.98 4.92 6.69
C SER A 330 -18.36 3.64 5.97
N LYS A 331 -19.54 3.62 5.38
CA LYS A 331 -20.02 2.52 4.53
C LYS A 331 -19.75 2.80 3.06
N ILE A 332 -19.67 1.73 2.27
CA ILE A 332 -19.49 1.81 0.82
C ILE A 332 -20.70 2.54 0.19
N GLN A 333 -20.42 3.47 -0.70
CA GLN A 333 -21.40 4.19 -1.51
C GLN A 333 -21.26 3.85 -3.00
N GLU A 334 -22.32 4.10 -3.77
CA GLU A 334 -22.27 3.96 -5.23
C GLU A 334 -21.41 5.04 -5.88
N VAL A 335 -20.80 4.70 -7.02
CA VAL A 335 -20.15 5.69 -7.90
C VAL A 335 -21.24 6.64 -8.44
N THR A 336 -21.05 7.94 -8.31
CA THR A 336 -22.06 8.92 -8.77
C THR A 336 -21.60 9.74 -9.97
N LEU A 337 -20.32 10.01 -10.11
CA LEU A 337 -19.66 10.82 -11.14
C LEU A 337 -20.22 12.27 -11.23
N GLY A 338 -20.85 12.76 -10.17
CA GLY A 338 -21.35 14.13 -10.04
C GLY A 338 -22.61 14.44 -10.82
#